data_11ba4b490ac97100ad0821735f4e0ca9
#
_entry.id   11ba4b490ac97100ad0821735f4e0ca9
#
_cell.length_a   1.000
_cell.length_b   1.000
_cell.length_c   1.000
_cell.angle_alpha   90.00
_cell.angle_beta   90.00
_cell.angle_gamma   90.00
#
_symmetry.space_group_name_H-M   'P 1'
#
loop_
_entity.id
_entity.type
_entity.pdbx_description
1 polymer ?
#
loop_
_entity_poly.entity_id
_entity_poly.type
_entity_poly.pdbx_seq_one_letter_code
_entity_poly.pdbx_strand_id
1 'polypeptide(L)'
;MFKIFKTLYFLTSFIFLFNYELSASPTNENNFHAVKEYLKNLNTLEASFIQISNDGDIKRGKIFFNLPGKLRIDYIEPDNLLITSNGFWLTVQNKKLKQTNNIPLERTPLNLFLNKKFNFEDNSNIKFKIENDVITLTFFEDQKASKFELEFNSNPLRLRKWVIIDEFENKTSVMLQNIEMDVKLSNKIFIPDFYDEKSD
;
A
#
# COMPACT_ATOMS: atom_id res chain seq x y z
N MET A 1 -42.46 78.54 -14.47
CA MET A 1 -41.91 78.19 -13.11
C MET A 1 -42.00 76.69 -12.94
N PHE A 2 -40.97 75.93 -13.48
CA PHE A 2 -40.96 74.49 -13.46
C PHE A 2 -39.91 74.05 -12.45
N LYS A 3 -40.31 73.33 -11.40
CA LYS A 3 -39.44 72.70 -10.43
C LYS A 3 -39.08 71.29 -10.96
N ILE A 4 -37.79 71.05 -11.23
CA ILE A 4 -37.28 69.79 -11.62
C ILE A 4 -36.93 68.99 -10.34
N PHE A 5 -37.64 67.88 -10.09
CA PHE A 5 -37.35 66.95 -9.03
C PHE A 5 -36.23 66.02 -9.56
N LYS A 6 -35.03 66.10 -8.99
CA LYS A 6 -33.96 65.11 -9.21
C LYS A 6 -34.19 63.91 -8.28
N THR A 7 -34.60 62.82 -8.86
CA THR A 7 -34.69 61.55 -8.15
C THR A 7 -33.29 60.91 -8.14
N LEU A 8 -32.69 60.85 -6.95
CA LEU A 8 -31.36 60.19 -6.74
C LEU A 8 -31.59 58.70 -6.53
N TYR A 9 -31.25 57.87 -7.53
CA TYR A 9 -31.23 56.43 -7.38
C TYR A 9 -29.98 56.02 -6.60
N PHE A 10 -30.18 55.54 -5.35
CA PHE A 10 -29.13 54.93 -4.53
C PHE A 10 -28.99 53.48 -4.97
N LEU A 11 -27.99 53.20 -5.84
CA LEU A 11 -27.65 51.84 -6.28
C LEU A 11 -26.83 51.17 -5.17
N THR A 12 -27.50 50.43 -4.28
CA THR A 12 -26.82 49.59 -3.30
C THR A 12 -26.29 48.32 -4.01
N SER A 13 -25.01 48.37 -4.38
CA SER A 13 -24.29 47.21 -4.85
C SER A 13 -24.07 46.25 -3.68
N PHE A 14 -24.87 45.17 -3.65
CA PHE A 14 -24.72 44.08 -2.71
C PHE A 14 -23.57 43.20 -3.20
N ILE A 15 -22.37 43.50 -2.70
CA ILE A 15 -21.17 42.67 -2.96
C ILE A 15 -21.34 41.38 -2.15
N PHE A 16 -21.76 40.31 -2.83
CA PHE A 16 -21.68 38.95 -2.30
C PHE A 16 -20.21 38.58 -2.22
N LEU A 17 -19.59 38.71 -1.06
CA LEU A 17 -18.29 38.14 -0.75
C LEU A 17 -18.46 36.61 -0.71
N PHE A 18 -18.27 35.96 -1.84
CA PHE A 18 -18.02 34.53 -1.85
C PHE A 18 -16.72 34.30 -1.10
N ASN A 19 -16.82 33.89 0.16
CA ASN A 19 -15.68 33.30 0.86
C ASN A 19 -15.38 31.98 0.18
N TYR A 20 -14.49 32.00 -0.80
CA TYR A 20 -13.82 30.79 -1.26
C TYR A 20 -12.94 30.35 -0.10
N GLU A 21 -13.40 29.34 0.65
CA GLU A 21 -12.52 28.60 1.51
C GLU A 21 -11.47 27.97 0.60
N LEU A 22 -10.30 28.57 0.55
CA LEU A 22 -9.14 27.97 -0.08
C LEU A 22 -8.80 26.74 0.80
N SER A 23 -9.33 25.57 0.41
CA SER A 23 -8.86 24.30 1.00
C SER A 23 -7.37 24.22 0.72
N ALA A 24 -6.57 24.60 1.72
CA ALA A 24 -5.14 24.43 1.65
C ALA A 24 -4.86 22.94 1.40
N SER A 25 -4.20 22.62 0.29
CA SER A 25 -3.68 21.27 0.07
C SER A 25 -2.86 20.88 1.29
N PRO A 26 -3.07 19.69 1.87
CA PRO A 26 -2.31 19.26 3.02
C PRO A 26 -0.82 19.38 2.72
N THR A 27 -0.07 19.95 3.66
CA THR A 27 1.37 20.10 3.52
C THR A 27 2.04 18.71 3.44
N ASN A 28 3.24 18.62 2.85
CA ASN A 28 4.00 17.36 2.79
C ASN A 28 4.13 16.70 4.16
N GLU A 29 4.26 17.48 5.21
CA GLU A 29 4.35 17.02 6.60
C GLU A 29 3.05 16.37 7.07
N ASN A 30 1.90 16.99 6.78
CA ASN A 30 0.59 16.42 7.13
C ASN A 30 0.33 15.09 6.40
N ASN A 31 0.71 14.99 5.12
CA ASN A 31 0.58 13.76 4.35
C ASN A 31 1.51 12.66 4.88
N PHE A 32 2.75 12.99 5.24
CA PHE A 32 3.66 12.03 5.85
C PHE A 32 3.13 11.49 7.18
N HIS A 33 2.61 12.38 8.03
CA HIS A 33 1.98 12.00 9.30
C HIS A 33 0.76 11.09 9.06
N ALA A 34 -0.09 11.42 8.10
CA ALA A 34 -1.25 10.61 7.76
C ALA A 34 -0.87 9.19 7.29
N VAL A 35 0.18 9.05 6.45
CA VAL A 35 0.70 7.75 6.02
C VAL A 35 1.27 6.95 7.19
N LYS A 36 2.01 7.61 8.10
CA LYS A 36 2.54 6.99 9.31
C LYS A 36 1.42 6.41 10.18
N GLU A 37 0.36 7.18 10.43
CA GLU A 37 -0.80 6.72 11.20
C GLU A 37 -1.59 5.63 10.45
N TYR A 38 -1.72 5.72 9.13
CA TYR A 38 -2.31 4.66 8.32
C TYR A 38 -1.58 3.32 8.52
N LEU A 39 -0.26 3.31 8.38
CA LEU A 39 0.56 2.10 8.53
C LEU A 39 0.55 1.56 9.96
N LYS A 40 0.51 2.43 10.96
CA LYS A 40 0.41 2.05 12.37
C LYS A 40 -0.90 1.34 12.66
N ASN A 41 -2.00 1.83 12.10
CA ASN A 41 -3.36 1.34 12.32
C ASN A 41 -3.76 0.19 11.38
N LEU A 42 -2.98 -0.09 10.33
CA LEU A 42 -3.22 -1.22 9.44
C LEU A 42 -2.98 -2.54 10.17
N ASN A 43 -4.05 -3.27 10.49
CA ASN A 43 -3.98 -4.56 11.20
C ASN A 43 -4.33 -5.72 10.28
N THR A 44 -5.51 -5.71 9.68
CA THR A 44 -5.94 -6.75 8.75
C THR A 44 -6.38 -6.15 7.43
N LEU A 45 -6.12 -6.88 6.35
CA LEU A 45 -6.49 -6.48 5.01
C LEU A 45 -6.75 -7.71 4.15
N GLU A 46 -7.80 -7.66 3.35
CA GLU A 46 -8.04 -8.52 2.20
C GLU A 46 -8.07 -7.67 0.94
N ALA A 47 -7.47 -8.18 -0.16
CA ALA A 47 -7.54 -7.54 -1.46
C ALA A 47 -7.37 -8.55 -2.59
N SER A 48 -7.83 -8.18 -3.78
CA SER A 48 -7.34 -8.77 -5.02
C SER A 48 -6.05 -8.04 -5.44
N PHE A 49 -5.19 -8.71 -6.20
CA PHE A 49 -3.97 -8.06 -6.69
C PHE A 49 -3.67 -8.40 -8.15
N ILE A 50 -2.91 -7.51 -8.77
CA ILE A 50 -2.22 -7.73 -10.04
C ILE A 50 -0.74 -7.47 -9.79
N GLN A 51 0.08 -8.49 -10.04
CA GLN A 51 1.54 -8.41 -10.01
C GLN A 51 2.08 -8.27 -11.42
N ILE A 52 3.06 -7.39 -11.60
CA ILE A 52 3.81 -7.22 -12.83
C ILE A 52 5.28 -7.34 -12.48
N SER A 53 5.96 -8.30 -13.08
CA SER A 53 7.40 -8.55 -12.92
C SER A 53 8.21 -7.75 -13.96
N ASN A 54 9.53 -7.71 -13.78
CA ASN A 54 10.44 -6.94 -14.63
C ASN A 54 10.42 -7.38 -16.11
N ASP A 55 10.18 -8.66 -16.37
CA ASP A 55 10.04 -9.27 -17.70
C ASP A 55 8.67 -9.06 -18.34
N GLY A 56 7.76 -8.35 -17.65
CA GLY A 56 6.38 -8.10 -18.10
C GLY A 56 5.40 -9.22 -17.76
N ASP A 57 5.81 -10.28 -17.05
CA ASP A 57 4.91 -11.34 -16.61
C ASP A 57 3.85 -10.78 -15.66
N ILE A 58 2.59 -11.17 -15.90
CA ILE A 58 1.42 -10.67 -15.16
C ILE A 58 0.75 -11.81 -14.41
N LYS A 59 0.75 -11.71 -13.09
CA LYS A 59 0.08 -12.65 -12.19
C LYS A 59 -1.06 -11.97 -11.43
N ARG A 60 -2.04 -12.76 -11.01
CA ARG A 60 -3.21 -12.28 -10.27
C ARG A 60 -3.51 -13.20 -9.11
N GLY A 61 -4.21 -12.67 -8.13
CA GLY A 61 -4.63 -13.48 -7.01
C GLY A 61 -5.33 -12.69 -5.92
N LYS A 62 -5.39 -13.32 -4.76
CA LYS A 62 -5.88 -12.71 -3.51
C LYS A 62 -4.74 -12.60 -2.51
N ILE A 63 -4.81 -11.55 -1.72
CA ILE A 63 -3.84 -11.31 -0.67
C ILE A 63 -4.56 -10.99 0.64
N PHE A 64 -4.00 -11.51 1.73
CA PHE A 64 -4.50 -11.34 3.09
C PHE A 64 -3.34 -10.97 4.00
N PHE A 65 -3.55 -9.94 4.81
CA PHE A 65 -2.65 -9.56 5.89
C PHE A 65 -3.34 -9.70 7.24
N ASN A 66 -2.59 -10.16 8.23
CA ASN A 66 -2.92 -10.00 9.64
C ASN A 66 -1.62 -9.60 10.35
N LEU A 67 -1.40 -8.30 10.41
CA LEU A 67 -0.17 -7.71 10.93
C LEU A 67 -0.18 -7.66 12.47
N PRO A 68 0.98 -7.87 13.10
CA PRO A 68 2.26 -8.14 12.46
C PRO A 68 2.44 -9.60 12.00
N GLY A 69 3.27 -9.78 11.00
CA GLY A 69 3.92 -11.04 10.62
C GLY A 69 3.15 -11.96 9.71
N LYS A 70 1.83 -11.89 9.63
CA LYS A 70 1.05 -12.86 8.88
C LYS A 70 0.68 -12.34 7.50
N LEU A 71 0.96 -13.17 6.50
CA LEU A 71 0.67 -12.93 5.09
C LEU A 71 0.16 -14.23 4.46
N ARG A 72 -0.82 -14.12 3.57
CA ARG A 72 -1.18 -15.13 2.58
C ARG A 72 -1.37 -14.49 1.23
N ILE A 73 -0.74 -15.05 0.20
CA ILE A 73 -0.93 -14.70 -1.21
C ILE A 73 -1.31 -15.97 -1.96
N ASP A 74 -2.54 -16.01 -2.46
CA ASP A 74 -3.03 -17.07 -3.34
C ASP A 74 -2.98 -16.60 -4.78
N TYR A 75 -2.09 -17.16 -5.59
CA TYR A 75 -2.05 -16.89 -7.03
C TYR A 75 -3.11 -17.73 -7.75
N ILE A 76 -3.80 -17.11 -8.68
CA ILE A 76 -4.77 -17.77 -9.56
C ILE A 76 -4.01 -18.53 -10.66
N GLU A 77 -4.60 -19.63 -11.16
CA GLU A 77 -4.03 -20.37 -12.29
C GLU A 77 -3.60 -19.42 -13.44
N PRO A 78 -2.52 -19.78 -14.16
CA PRO A 78 -1.84 -21.08 -14.17
C PRO A 78 -0.73 -21.24 -13.12
N ASP A 79 -0.41 -20.21 -12.35
CA ASP A 79 0.77 -20.19 -11.48
C ASP A 79 0.69 -21.19 -10.32
N ASN A 80 -0.52 -21.40 -9.76
CA ASN A 80 -0.73 -22.34 -8.65
C ASN A 80 0.25 -22.14 -7.48
N LEU A 81 0.64 -20.88 -7.22
CA LEU A 81 1.52 -20.50 -6.14
C LEU A 81 0.72 -20.11 -4.90
N LEU A 82 1.24 -20.51 -3.75
CA LEU A 82 0.80 -20.01 -2.44
C LEU A 82 2.02 -19.48 -1.70
N ILE A 83 1.92 -18.25 -1.21
CA ILE A 83 2.92 -17.67 -0.32
C ILE A 83 2.25 -17.41 1.03
N THR A 84 2.85 -17.91 2.10
CA THR A 84 2.39 -17.64 3.46
C THR A 84 3.53 -17.12 4.33
N SER A 85 3.19 -16.35 5.37
CA SER A 85 4.16 -15.95 6.40
C SER A 85 3.55 -16.11 7.78
N ASN A 86 4.40 -16.53 8.73
CA ASN A 86 4.07 -16.60 10.16
C ASN A 86 4.83 -15.56 11.01
N GLY A 87 5.51 -14.60 10.35
CA GLY A 87 6.33 -13.57 10.97
C GLY A 87 7.82 -13.90 11.09
N PHE A 88 8.22 -15.17 10.93
CA PHE A 88 9.60 -15.65 10.95
C PHE A 88 10.02 -16.23 9.60
N TRP A 89 9.13 -16.98 9.00
CA TRP A 89 9.35 -17.66 7.73
C TRP A 89 8.38 -17.15 6.67
N LEU A 90 8.89 -16.97 5.48
CA LEU A 90 8.11 -16.85 4.25
C LEU A 90 8.15 -18.21 3.55
N THR A 91 7.01 -18.87 3.45
CA THR A 91 6.87 -20.18 2.80
C THR A 91 6.28 -19.98 1.41
N VAL A 92 7.00 -20.41 0.39
CA VAL A 92 6.56 -20.39 -1.01
C VAL A 92 6.28 -21.81 -1.46
N GLN A 93 5.03 -22.06 -1.86
CA GLN A 93 4.57 -23.38 -2.29
C GLN A 93 4.14 -23.34 -3.75
N ASN A 94 4.66 -24.26 -4.56
CA ASN A 94 4.11 -24.57 -5.87
C ASN A 94 3.14 -25.74 -5.72
N LYS A 95 1.84 -25.46 -5.76
CA LYS A 95 0.78 -26.46 -5.54
C LYS A 95 0.79 -27.55 -6.61
N LYS A 96 1.12 -27.21 -7.86
CA LYS A 96 1.17 -28.14 -8.98
C LYS A 96 2.36 -29.14 -8.86
N LEU A 97 3.52 -28.62 -8.43
CA LEU A 97 4.72 -29.43 -8.29
C LEU A 97 4.87 -30.05 -6.89
N LYS A 98 3.96 -29.72 -5.96
CA LYS A 98 4.03 -30.12 -4.54
C LYS A 98 5.37 -29.73 -3.89
N GLN A 99 5.95 -28.62 -4.30
CA GLN A 99 7.24 -28.12 -3.81
C GLN A 99 7.02 -27.00 -2.80
N THR A 100 7.79 -27.03 -1.72
CA THR A 100 7.77 -26.02 -0.66
C THR A 100 9.19 -25.50 -0.43
N ASN A 101 9.34 -24.17 -0.41
CA ASN A 101 10.57 -23.49 -0.07
C ASN A 101 10.32 -22.52 1.09
N ASN A 102 11.16 -22.59 2.12
CA ASN A 102 11.10 -21.72 3.28
C ASN A 102 12.26 -20.72 3.26
N ILE A 103 11.94 -19.45 3.32
CA ILE A 103 12.90 -18.34 3.30
C ILE A 103 12.76 -17.60 4.64
N PRO A 104 13.84 -17.33 5.38
CA PRO A 104 13.77 -16.47 6.55
C PRO A 104 13.20 -15.11 6.16
N LEU A 105 12.09 -14.68 6.79
CA LEU A 105 11.42 -13.43 6.44
C LEU A 105 12.36 -12.22 6.58
N GLU A 106 13.26 -12.25 7.56
CA GLU A 106 14.27 -11.21 7.78
C GLU A 106 15.22 -10.97 6.60
N ARG A 107 15.34 -11.96 5.68
CA ARG A 107 16.15 -11.84 4.46
C ARG A 107 15.35 -11.28 3.28
N THR A 108 14.11 -10.92 3.48
CA THR A 108 13.24 -10.38 2.43
C THR A 108 12.87 -8.93 2.72
N PRO A 109 12.72 -8.06 1.71
CA PRO A 109 12.24 -6.68 1.91
C PRO A 109 10.85 -6.60 2.56
N LEU A 110 10.05 -7.67 2.46
CA LEU A 110 8.72 -7.76 3.08
C LEU A 110 8.77 -7.74 4.62
N ASN A 111 9.90 -8.12 5.23
CA ASN A 111 10.06 -8.12 6.67
C ASN A 111 9.75 -6.77 7.32
N LEU A 112 10.18 -5.70 6.66
CA LEU A 112 9.96 -4.34 7.15
C LEU A 112 8.47 -4.02 7.26
N PHE A 113 7.71 -4.37 6.23
CA PHE A 113 6.27 -4.14 6.18
C PHE A 113 5.51 -5.11 7.08
N LEU A 114 5.75 -6.42 6.92
CA LEU A 114 4.99 -7.44 7.66
C LEU A 114 5.19 -7.35 9.16
N ASN A 115 6.39 -7.06 9.63
CA ASN A 115 6.67 -6.93 11.06
C ASN A 115 6.57 -5.50 11.59
N LYS A 116 6.03 -4.56 10.79
CA LYS A 116 5.85 -3.15 11.16
C LYS A 116 7.14 -2.51 11.71
N LYS A 117 8.29 -2.90 11.17
CA LYS A 117 9.61 -2.41 11.59
C LYS A 117 9.97 -1.06 10.98
N PHE A 118 8.97 -0.19 10.80
CA PHE A 118 9.18 1.16 10.29
C PHE A 118 9.78 2.04 11.40
N ASN A 119 10.97 2.52 11.20
CA ASN A 119 11.55 3.55 12.07
C ASN A 119 11.33 4.92 11.43
N PHE A 120 10.21 5.55 11.77
CA PHE A 120 9.86 6.89 11.26
C PHE A 120 10.56 8.02 12.02
N GLU A 121 11.30 7.74 13.08
CA GLU A 121 12.06 8.75 13.83
C GLU A 121 13.45 8.93 13.21
N ASP A 122 14.03 7.85 12.70
CA ASP A 122 15.25 7.89 11.92
C ASP A 122 14.89 7.84 10.42
N ASN A 123 14.79 9.04 9.82
CA ASN A 123 14.40 9.20 8.42
C ASN A 123 15.55 8.89 7.43
N SER A 124 16.72 8.45 7.89
CA SER A 124 17.90 8.24 7.03
C SER A 124 17.63 7.23 5.91
N ASN A 125 16.76 6.23 6.17
CA ASN A 125 16.46 5.13 5.28
C ASN A 125 15.05 5.20 4.66
N ILE A 126 14.39 6.38 4.76
CA ILE A 126 13.05 6.59 4.23
C ILE A 126 13.04 7.81 3.32
N LYS A 127 12.52 7.64 2.09
CA LYS A 127 12.25 8.74 1.17
C LYS A 127 10.74 8.88 0.98
N PHE A 128 10.24 10.11 1.15
CA PHE A 128 8.85 10.47 0.97
C PHE A 128 8.69 11.40 -0.23
N LYS A 129 7.73 11.11 -1.10
CA LYS A 129 7.46 11.88 -2.31
C LYS A 129 5.97 11.96 -2.58
N ILE A 130 5.50 13.10 -3.07
CA ILE A 130 4.13 13.28 -3.54
C ILE A 130 4.19 13.80 -4.96
N GLU A 131 3.51 13.12 -5.87
CA GLU A 131 3.35 13.53 -7.27
C GLU A 131 1.97 13.08 -7.79
N ASN A 132 1.25 13.98 -8.43
CA ASN A 132 -0.03 13.69 -9.10
C ASN A 132 -1.00 12.90 -8.21
N ASP A 133 -1.20 13.35 -6.95
CA ASP A 133 -2.04 12.70 -5.94
C ASP A 133 -1.62 11.28 -5.54
N VAL A 134 -0.40 10.91 -5.86
CA VAL A 134 0.23 9.67 -5.40
C VAL A 134 1.30 10.00 -4.38
N ILE A 135 1.19 9.37 -3.22
CA ILE A 135 2.22 9.40 -2.18
C ILE A 135 3.06 8.14 -2.31
N THR A 136 4.36 8.30 -2.43
CA THR A 136 5.34 7.21 -2.45
C THR A 136 6.22 7.28 -1.22
N LEU A 137 6.28 6.17 -0.50
CA LEU A 137 7.19 5.95 0.63
C LEU A 137 8.18 4.87 0.23
N THR A 138 9.45 5.24 0.07
CA THR A 138 10.53 4.31 -0.29
C THR A 138 11.37 4.01 0.93
N PHE A 139 11.56 2.74 1.22
CA PHE A 139 12.43 2.24 2.26
C PHE A 139 13.69 1.66 1.63
N PHE A 140 14.83 2.07 2.15
CA PHE A 140 16.13 1.53 1.74
C PHE A 140 16.60 0.55 2.83
N GLU A 141 17.04 -0.63 2.41
CA GLU A 141 17.63 -1.59 3.35
C GLU A 141 19.12 -1.28 3.48
N ASP A 142 19.57 -1.03 4.73
CA ASP A 142 20.98 -0.84 5.01
C ASP A 142 21.79 -2.03 4.52
N GLN A 143 22.89 -1.77 3.84
CA GLN A 143 23.83 -2.76 3.28
C GLN A 143 23.31 -3.59 2.10
N LYS A 144 22.07 -3.41 1.62
CA LYS A 144 21.56 -4.04 0.41
C LYS A 144 21.08 -2.96 -0.56
N ALA A 145 21.32 -3.18 -1.85
CA ALA A 145 20.79 -2.30 -2.90
C ALA A 145 19.26 -2.44 -3.08
N SER A 146 18.63 -3.32 -2.31
CA SER A 146 17.19 -3.56 -2.40
C SER A 146 16.36 -2.42 -1.82
N LYS A 147 15.22 -2.14 -2.45
CA LYS A 147 14.27 -1.10 -2.04
C LYS A 147 12.87 -1.69 -1.94
N PHE A 148 12.11 -1.18 -0.99
CA PHE A 148 10.69 -1.48 -0.85
C PHE A 148 9.90 -0.17 -0.90
N GLU A 149 8.95 -0.08 -1.82
CA GLU A 149 8.14 1.11 -2.00
C GLU A 149 6.68 0.81 -1.68
N LEU A 150 6.02 1.74 -0.99
CA LEU A 150 4.58 1.76 -0.78
C LEU A 150 4.01 2.98 -1.49
N GLU A 151 3.03 2.76 -2.35
CA GLU A 151 2.29 3.84 -3.00
C GLU A 151 0.87 3.93 -2.43
N PHE A 152 0.44 5.17 -2.18
CA PHE A 152 -0.90 5.48 -1.69
C PHE A 152 -1.57 6.48 -2.63
N ASN A 153 -2.89 6.39 -2.76
CA ASN A 153 -3.66 7.55 -3.19
C ASN A 153 -3.66 8.56 -2.04
N SER A 154 -3.59 9.86 -2.35
CA SER A 154 -3.61 10.90 -1.32
C SER A 154 -5.02 11.20 -0.81
N ASN A 155 -6.04 11.12 -1.67
CA ASN A 155 -7.42 11.42 -1.32
C ASN A 155 -8.42 10.46 -2.04
N PRO A 156 -9.13 9.59 -1.30
CA PRO A 156 -8.85 9.26 0.10
C PRO A 156 -7.50 8.56 0.26
N LEU A 157 -6.85 8.75 1.42
CA LEU A 157 -5.58 8.07 1.71
C LEU A 157 -5.82 6.56 1.76
N ARG A 158 -5.20 5.82 0.83
CA ARG A 158 -5.36 4.37 0.71
C ARG A 158 -4.13 3.75 0.06
N LEU A 159 -3.59 2.70 0.67
CA LEU A 159 -2.56 1.88 0.05
C LEU A 159 -3.08 1.33 -1.28
N ARG A 160 -2.33 1.50 -2.35
CA ARG A 160 -2.73 1.08 -3.70
C ARG A 160 -1.77 0.09 -4.35
N LYS A 161 -0.49 0.19 -4.01
CA LYS A 161 0.55 -0.61 -4.64
C LYS A 161 1.75 -0.72 -3.72
N TRP A 162 2.48 -1.81 -3.82
CA TRP A 162 3.87 -1.86 -3.39
C TRP A 162 4.77 -2.29 -4.53
N VAL A 163 6.05 -1.98 -4.38
CA VAL A 163 7.08 -2.35 -5.33
C VAL A 163 8.26 -2.91 -4.55
N ILE A 164 8.79 -4.03 -5.01
CA ILE A 164 10.05 -4.58 -4.55
C ILE A 164 11.06 -4.38 -5.67
N ILE A 165 12.22 -3.81 -5.34
CA ILE A 165 13.35 -3.66 -6.24
C ILE A 165 14.51 -4.41 -5.59
N ASP A 166 15.00 -5.44 -6.25
CA ASP A 166 16.09 -6.28 -5.73
C ASP A 166 17.47 -5.63 -5.99
N GLU A 167 18.52 -6.28 -5.54
CA GLU A 167 19.92 -5.84 -5.73
C GLU A 167 20.38 -5.78 -7.18
N PHE A 168 19.67 -6.44 -8.10
CA PHE A 168 19.92 -6.45 -9.55
C PHE A 168 19.02 -5.45 -10.30
N GLU A 169 18.32 -4.55 -9.56
CA GLU A 169 17.34 -3.60 -10.08
C GLU A 169 16.11 -4.26 -10.75
N ASN A 170 15.87 -5.57 -10.52
CA ASN A 170 14.63 -6.19 -10.97
C ASN A 170 13.45 -5.67 -10.16
N LYS A 171 12.43 -5.23 -10.87
CA LYS A 171 11.25 -4.61 -10.28
C LYS A 171 10.05 -5.54 -10.31
N THR A 172 9.46 -5.79 -9.14
CA THR A 172 8.17 -6.46 -9.00
C THR A 172 7.16 -5.49 -8.40
N SER A 173 6.11 -5.20 -9.15
CA SER A 173 5.02 -4.31 -8.73
C SER A 173 3.76 -5.10 -8.41
N VAL A 174 3.13 -4.84 -7.28
CA VAL A 174 1.86 -5.47 -6.86
C VAL A 174 0.83 -4.38 -6.63
N MET A 175 -0.13 -4.28 -7.53
CA MET A 175 -1.27 -3.37 -7.44
C MET A 175 -2.42 -4.03 -6.69
N LEU A 176 -2.98 -3.34 -5.71
CA LEU A 176 -4.09 -3.81 -4.89
C LEU A 176 -5.42 -3.28 -5.42
N GLN A 177 -6.42 -4.13 -5.42
CA GLN A 177 -7.79 -3.83 -5.85
C GLN A 177 -8.78 -4.40 -4.83
N ASN A 178 -9.97 -3.80 -4.74
CA ASN A 178 -11.03 -4.28 -3.84
C ASN A 178 -10.55 -4.46 -2.40
N ILE A 179 -9.85 -3.44 -1.90
CA ILE A 179 -9.23 -3.48 -0.57
C ILE A 179 -10.31 -3.36 0.49
N GLU A 180 -10.35 -4.35 1.39
CA GLU A 180 -11.13 -4.35 2.61
C GLU A 180 -10.17 -4.38 3.80
N MET A 181 -10.36 -3.45 4.74
CA MET A 181 -9.57 -3.35 5.98
C MET A 181 -10.40 -3.81 7.17
N ASP A 182 -9.72 -4.10 8.27
CA ASP A 182 -10.34 -4.52 9.55
C ASP A 182 -11.23 -5.78 9.42
N VAL A 183 -10.89 -6.64 8.45
CA VAL A 183 -11.59 -7.90 8.20
C VAL A 183 -11.26 -8.94 9.25
N LYS A 184 -12.23 -9.79 9.59
CA LYS A 184 -12.00 -10.93 10.50
C LYS A 184 -11.38 -12.09 9.75
N LEU A 185 -10.10 -12.34 9.97
CA LEU A 185 -9.34 -13.41 9.34
C LEU A 185 -9.03 -14.53 10.33
N SER A 186 -9.30 -15.78 9.95
CA SER A 186 -8.90 -16.94 10.75
C SER A 186 -7.38 -17.13 10.66
N ASN A 187 -6.74 -17.43 11.80
CA ASN A 187 -5.32 -17.73 11.80
C ASN A 187 -4.95 -18.96 10.94
N LYS A 188 -5.91 -19.84 10.69
CA LYS A 188 -5.70 -21.06 9.89
C LYS A 188 -5.35 -20.76 8.43
N ILE A 189 -5.82 -19.64 7.86
CA ILE A 189 -5.51 -19.32 6.46
C ILE A 189 -4.04 -18.99 6.22
N PHE A 190 -3.29 -18.63 7.28
CA PHE A 190 -1.87 -18.28 7.18
C PHE A 190 -0.94 -19.49 7.36
N ILE A 191 -1.51 -20.68 7.48
CA ILE A 191 -0.75 -21.93 7.54
C ILE A 191 -0.52 -22.43 6.11
N PRO A 192 0.71 -22.85 5.74
CA PRO A 192 0.97 -23.49 4.46
C PRO A 192 0.08 -24.72 4.26
N ASP A 193 -0.23 -25.02 3.00
CA ASP A 193 -0.93 -26.27 2.67
C ASP A 193 0.01 -27.46 2.94
N PHE A 194 -0.53 -28.51 3.57
CA PHE A 194 0.23 -29.77 3.76
C PHE A 194 0.03 -30.64 2.53
N TYR A 195 1.14 -31.09 1.97
CA TYR A 195 1.12 -32.13 0.95
C TYR A 195 1.41 -33.48 1.64
N ASP A 196 0.44 -34.38 1.63
CA ASP A 196 0.70 -35.77 2.07
C ASP A 196 1.74 -36.40 1.14
N GLU A 197 2.89 -36.79 1.70
CA GLU A 197 3.93 -37.52 0.96
C GLU A 197 3.49 -38.96 0.58
N LYS A 198 2.25 -39.33 0.84
CA LYS A 198 1.72 -40.66 0.60
C LYS A 198 0.67 -40.66 -0.49
N SER A 199 1.13 -40.67 -1.73
CA SER A 199 0.39 -41.32 -2.84
C SER A 199 1.32 -41.52 -4.05
N ASP A 200 2.26 -42.47 -3.91
CA ASP A 200 2.82 -43.17 -5.03
C ASP A 200 2.45 -44.66 -4.91
#